data_b6cc88596a8b13701f3ef34bcf99853b
#
_entry.id   b6cc88596a8b13701f3ef34bcf99853b
#
_cell.length_a   1.000
_cell.length_b   1.000
_cell.length_c   1.000
_cell.angle_alpha   90.00
_cell.angle_beta   90.00
_cell.angle_gamma   90.00
#
_symmetry.space_group_name_H-M   'P 1'
#
loop_
_entity.id
_entity.type
_entity.pdbx_description
1 polymer ?
#
loop_
_entity_poly.entity_id
_entity_poly.type
_entity_poly.pdbx_seq_one_letter_code
_entity_poly.pdbx_strand_id
1 'polypeptide(L)'
;MAKSVVTDVAVSRRVLWIGAEAYPLSNIARATTVRVDPLRGRAIARFVKSFLTVVVLAFIALVVLPNGYQDAAAVVALVVIGLLVVQLGGVILAKTYYALVIETAGTPNTALVTNDLELVQDLVRVIMEAIDNPQASFHQQVTNYIGQIGDNFQVFGRDNVGKVGN
;
A
#
# COMPACT_ATOMS: atom_id res chain seq x y z
N MET A 1 -12.07 3.74 -0.40
CA MET A 1 -11.78 3.29 -1.77
C MET A 1 -10.63 4.11 -2.32
N ALA A 2 -9.60 3.48 -2.87
CA ALA A 2 -8.50 4.17 -3.54
C ALA A 2 -9.03 4.90 -4.76
N LYS A 3 -8.70 6.17 -4.91
CA LYS A 3 -8.98 6.93 -6.11
C LYS A 3 -7.86 6.63 -7.11
N SER A 4 -8.18 5.98 -8.22
CA SER A 4 -7.26 5.81 -9.34
C SER A 4 -7.35 7.01 -10.27
N VAL A 5 -6.21 7.53 -10.69
CA VAL A 5 -6.11 8.61 -11.67
C VAL A 5 -5.13 8.17 -12.74
N VAL A 6 -5.48 8.40 -14.00
CA VAL A 6 -4.54 8.19 -15.09
C VAL A 6 -3.55 9.36 -15.08
N THR A 7 -2.27 9.05 -15.02
CA THR A 7 -1.17 10.01 -14.96
C THR A 7 -0.27 9.80 -16.16
N ASP A 8 0.01 10.85 -16.88
CA ASP A 8 0.98 10.83 -17.98
C ASP A 8 2.40 10.88 -17.42
N VAL A 9 3.24 9.97 -17.88
CA VAL A 9 4.68 9.97 -17.60
C VAL A 9 5.41 10.18 -18.92
N ALA A 10 6.19 11.24 -19.02
CA ALA A 10 6.90 11.57 -20.23
C ALA A 10 8.29 12.13 -19.95
N VAL A 11 9.24 11.82 -20.82
CA VAL A 11 10.53 12.52 -20.87
C VAL A 11 10.59 13.33 -22.15
N SER A 12 10.82 14.61 -22.01
CA SER A 12 11.10 15.50 -23.14
C SER A 12 12.06 16.62 -22.74
N ARG A 13 12.98 16.98 -23.64
CA ARG A 13 13.95 18.08 -23.44
C ARG A 13 14.71 18.00 -22.10
N ARG A 14 15.12 16.79 -21.70
CA ARG A 14 15.82 16.50 -20.43
C ARG A 14 15.01 16.80 -19.17
N VAL A 15 13.68 16.76 -19.26
CA VAL A 15 12.77 16.91 -18.15
C VAL A 15 11.86 15.68 -18.10
N LEU A 16 11.77 15.05 -16.94
CA LEU A 16 10.79 14.01 -16.63
C LEU A 16 9.53 14.69 -16.13
N TRP A 17 8.42 14.42 -16.77
CA TRP A 17 7.09 14.89 -16.41
C TRP A 17 6.30 13.72 -15.81
N ILE A 18 5.70 13.92 -14.66
CA ILE A 18 4.78 12.97 -14.02
C ILE A 18 3.51 13.73 -13.66
N GLY A 19 2.51 13.63 -14.52
CA GLY A 19 1.32 14.46 -14.41
C GLY A 19 1.66 15.96 -14.53
N ALA A 20 1.43 16.69 -13.43
CA ALA A 20 1.75 18.12 -13.37
C ALA A 20 3.15 18.44 -12.82
N GLU A 21 3.90 17.43 -12.38
CA GLU A 21 5.22 17.61 -11.78
C GLU A 21 6.32 17.47 -12.83
N ALA A 22 7.35 18.31 -12.73
CA ALA A 22 8.48 18.36 -13.65
C ALA A 22 9.80 18.16 -12.88
N TYR A 23 10.57 17.17 -13.28
CA TYR A 23 11.86 16.83 -12.70
C TYR A 23 12.96 16.96 -13.75
N PRO A 24 13.87 17.96 -13.65
CA PRO A 24 15.05 18.00 -14.52
C PRO A 24 15.88 16.73 -14.33
N LEU A 25 16.19 16.01 -15.41
CA LEU A 25 16.94 14.74 -15.35
C LEU A 25 18.30 14.91 -14.67
N SER A 26 18.94 16.07 -14.84
CA SER A 26 20.22 16.40 -14.18
C SER A 26 20.13 16.46 -12.64
N ASN A 27 18.94 16.62 -12.08
CA ASN A 27 18.73 16.69 -10.63
C ASN A 27 18.28 15.35 -10.04
N ILE A 28 18.04 14.36 -10.87
CA ILE A 28 17.67 13.02 -10.41
C ILE A 28 18.94 12.27 -10.04
N ALA A 29 19.15 12.07 -8.75
CA ALA A 29 20.26 11.30 -8.23
C ALA A 29 19.98 9.79 -8.29
N ARG A 30 18.70 9.39 -8.13
CA ARG A 30 18.28 8.00 -8.11
C ARG A 30 16.80 7.85 -8.48
N ALA A 31 16.48 6.82 -9.25
CA ALA A 31 15.12 6.32 -9.44
C ALA A 31 15.07 4.86 -8.95
N THR A 32 14.07 4.51 -8.14
CA THR A 32 13.97 3.15 -7.58
C THR A 32 12.51 2.72 -7.45
N THR A 33 12.30 1.41 -7.53
CA THR A 33 11.02 0.78 -7.24
C THR A 33 10.97 0.39 -5.77
N VAL A 34 9.93 0.81 -5.07
CA VAL A 34 9.68 0.44 -3.68
C VAL A 34 8.37 -0.34 -3.61
N ARG A 35 8.43 -1.51 -2.97
CA ARG A 35 7.25 -2.33 -2.73
C ARG A 35 6.50 -1.80 -1.52
N VAL A 36 5.19 -1.62 -1.67
CA VAL A 36 4.29 -1.16 -0.62
C VAL A 36 3.30 -2.29 -0.31
N ASP A 37 3.56 -3.02 0.76
CA ASP A 37 2.72 -4.13 1.19
C ASP A 37 1.70 -3.69 2.24
N PRO A 38 0.46 -4.22 2.20
CA PRO A 38 -0.49 -4.04 3.29
C PRO A 38 0.05 -4.68 4.58
N LEU A 39 -0.21 -4.05 5.73
CA LEU A 39 0.23 -4.53 7.05
C LEU A 39 -0.54 -5.79 7.49
N ARG A 40 -0.39 -6.87 6.73
CA ARG A 40 -1.09 -8.15 6.95
C ARG A 40 -0.81 -8.72 8.34
N GLY A 41 0.43 -8.64 8.81
CA GLY A 41 0.82 -9.14 10.13
C GLY A 41 0.06 -8.46 11.27
N ARG A 42 -0.11 -7.13 11.22
CA ARG A 42 -0.89 -6.40 12.22
C ARG A 42 -2.39 -6.75 12.15
N ALA A 43 -2.93 -6.96 10.96
CA ALA A 43 -4.33 -7.37 10.79
C ALA A 43 -4.57 -8.77 11.36
N ILE A 44 -3.67 -9.73 11.10
CA ILE A 44 -3.73 -11.08 11.66
C ILE A 44 -3.63 -11.05 13.18
N ALA A 45 -2.68 -10.31 13.74
CA ALA A 45 -2.53 -10.19 15.19
C ALA A 45 -3.78 -9.58 15.86
N ARG A 46 -4.38 -8.56 15.23
CA ARG A 46 -5.63 -7.96 15.71
C ARG A 46 -6.79 -8.95 15.63
N PHE A 47 -6.90 -9.70 14.54
CA PHE A 47 -7.90 -10.74 14.36
C PHE A 47 -7.78 -11.81 15.46
N VAL A 48 -6.58 -12.37 15.67
CA VAL A 48 -6.32 -13.40 16.69
C VAL A 48 -6.71 -12.89 18.08
N LYS A 49 -6.31 -11.66 18.43
CA LYS A 49 -6.68 -11.06 19.72
C LYS A 49 -8.20 -10.94 19.87
N SER A 50 -8.89 -10.41 18.87
CA SER A 50 -10.36 -10.24 18.91
C SER A 50 -11.08 -11.57 18.92
N PHE A 51 -10.61 -12.53 18.14
CA PHE A 51 -11.17 -13.88 18.11
C PHE A 51 -11.06 -14.57 19.48
N LEU A 52 -9.90 -14.57 20.12
CA LEU A 52 -9.71 -15.11 21.47
C LEU A 52 -10.64 -14.42 22.49
N THR A 53 -10.77 -13.09 22.38
CA THR A 53 -11.69 -12.35 23.27
C THR A 53 -13.14 -12.82 23.11
N VAL A 54 -13.61 -12.99 21.87
CA VAL A 54 -14.98 -13.46 21.59
C VAL A 54 -15.17 -14.89 22.10
N VAL A 55 -14.19 -15.77 21.89
CA VAL A 55 -14.25 -17.16 22.36
C VAL A 55 -14.34 -17.22 23.90
N VAL A 56 -13.53 -16.44 24.62
CA VAL A 56 -13.56 -16.36 26.09
C VAL A 56 -14.91 -15.84 26.58
N LEU A 57 -15.41 -14.74 25.95
CA LEU A 57 -16.72 -14.20 26.35
C LEU A 57 -17.87 -15.17 26.07
N ALA A 58 -17.84 -15.87 24.93
CA ALA A 58 -18.84 -16.91 24.63
C ALA A 58 -18.80 -18.08 25.65
N PHE A 59 -17.60 -18.52 26.04
CA PHE A 59 -17.44 -19.52 27.06
C PHE A 59 -18.00 -19.08 28.42
N ILE A 60 -17.69 -17.85 28.83
CA ILE A 60 -18.25 -17.28 30.08
C ILE A 60 -19.78 -17.21 29.98
N ALA A 61 -20.32 -16.78 28.85
CA ALA A 61 -21.77 -16.71 28.65
C ALA A 61 -22.44 -18.09 28.77
N LEU A 62 -21.84 -19.15 28.22
CA LEU A 62 -22.34 -20.53 28.34
C LEU A 62 -22.36 -21.03 29.78
N VAL A 63 -21.42 -20.59 30.63
CA VAL A 63 -21.35 -21.04 32.03
C VAL A 63 -22.26 -20.23 32.97
N VAL A 64 -22.38 -18.91 32.69
CA VAL A 64 -23.04 -17.97 33.61
C VAL A 64 -24.52 -17.75 33.27
N LEU A 65 -24.87 -17.78 31.95
CA LEU A 65 -26.24 -17.50 31.54
C LEU A 65 -27.19 -18.65 31.75
N PRO A 66 -28.46 -18.42 32.17
CA PRO A 66 -29.49 -19.42 32.19
C PRO A 66 -29.73 -20.03 30.80
N ASN A 67 -30.15 -21.30 30.76
CA ASN A 67 -30.31 -22.09 29.53
C ASN A 67 -31.16 -21.41 28.45
N GLY A 68 -32.09 -20.52 28.79
CA GLY A 68 -32.90 -19.79 27.82
C GLY A 68 -32.15 -18.67 27.04
N TYR A 69 -30.97 -18.26 27.47
CA TYR A 69 -30.17 -17.17 26.82
C TYR A 69 -28.93 -17.70 26.12
N GLN A 70 -28.57 -18.96 26.31
CA GLN A 70 -27.34 -19.54 25.74
C GLN A 70 -27.37 -19.57 24.23
N ASP A 71 -28.50 -19.91 23.61
CA ASP A 71 -28.65 -19.95 22.16
C ASP A 71 -28.52 -18.56 21.55
N ALA A 72 -29.08 -17.54 22.18
CA ALA A 72 -28.92 -16.15 21.72
C ALA A 72 -27.47 -15.68 21.82
N ALA A 73 -26.76 -16.03 22.89
CA ALA A 73 -25.34 -15.72 23.05
C ALA A 73 -24.48 -16.42 22.00
N ALA A 74 -24.78 -17.69 21.69
CA ALA A 74 -24.09 -18.44 20.64
C ALA A 74 -24.29 -17.80 19.24
N VAL A 75 -25.51 -17.38 18.91
CA VAL A 75 -25.81 -16.70 17.65
C VAL A 75 -25.04 -15.37 17.54
N VAL A 76 -25.04 -14.59 18.62
CA VAL A 76 -24.27 -13.31 18.64
C VAL A 76 -22.78 -13.57 18.44
N ALA A 77 -22.20 -14.56 19.11
CA ALA A 77 -20.80 -14.92 18.95
C ALA A 77 -20.46 -15.31 17.50
N LEU A 78 -21.32 -16.13 16.87
CA LEU A 78 -21.15 -16.52 15.47
C LEU A 78 -21.21 -15.32 14.50
N VAL A 79 -22.13 -14.40 14.70
CA VAL A 79 -22.21 -13.18 13.89
C VAL A 79 -20.94 -12.33 14.03
N VAL A 80 -20.45 -12.15 15.26
CA VAL A 80 -19.21 -11.38 15.49
C VAL A 80 -18.01 -12.07 14.85
N ILE A 81 -17.89 -13.38 14.97
CA ILE A 81 -16.81 -14.14 14.31
C ILE A 81 -16.91 -14.00 12.79
N GLY A 82 -18.09 -14.09 12.22
CA GLY A 82 -18.32 -13.89 10.78
C GLY A 82 -17.84 -12.52 10.30
N LEU A 83 -18.15 -11.46 11.04
CA LEU A 83 -17.68 -10.11 10.73
C LEU A 83 -16.16 -9.98 10.81
N LEU A 84 -15.53 -10.60 11.81
CA LEU A 84 -14.08 -10.61 11.95
C LEU A 84 -13.40 -11.34 10.77
N VAL A 85 -13.97 -12.45 10.30
CA VAL A 85 -13.46 -13.19 9.12
C VAL A 85 -13.56 -12.34 7.85
N VAL A 86 -14.68 -11.64 7.64
CA VAL A 86 -14.86 -10.74 6.49
C VAL A 86 -13.84 -9.62 6.52
N GLN A 87 -13.60 -8.99 7.69
CA GLN A 87 -12.58 -7.94 7.84
C GLN A 87 -11.18 -8.45 7.54
N LEU A 88 -10.83 -9.64 8.05
CA LEU A 88 -9.53 -10.25 7.79
C LEU A 88 -9.36 -10.58 6.31
N GLY A 89 -10.39 -11.14 5.66
CA GLY A 89 -10.40 -11.44 4.24
C GLY A 89 -10.12 -10.20 3.38
N GLY A 90 -10.71 -9.06 3.72
CA GLY A 90 -10.46 -7.79 3.03
C GLY A 90 -8.99 -7.33 3.07
N VAL A 91 -8.30 -7.58 4.19
CA VAL A 91 -6.87 -7.22 4.31
C VAL A 91 -5.96 -8.24 3.63
N ILE A 92 -6.26 -9.54 3.73
CA ILE A 92 -5.46 -10.59 3.09
C ILE A 92 -5.52 -10.49 1.57
N LEU A 93 -6.71 -10.17 1.04
CA LEU A 93 -6.96 -10.02 -0.40
C LEU A 93 -6.54 -8.64 -0.93
N ALA A 94 -6.08 -7.73 -0.08
CA ALA A 94 -5.59 -6.43 -0.50
C ALA A 94 -4.39 -6.58 -1.45
N LYS A 95 -4.43 -5.83 -2.55
CA LYS A 95 -3.36 -5.84 -3.57
C LYS A 95 -2.09 -5.23 -3.00
N THR A 96 -0.95 -5.75 -3.42
CA THR A 96 0.36 -5.12 -3.24
C THR A 96 0.50 -3.98 -4.24
N TYR A 97 1.07 -2.87 -3.82
CA TYR A 97 1.37 -1.74 -4.68
C TYR A 97 2.89 -1.55 -4.81
N TYR A 98 3.28 -0.91 -5.90
CA TYR A 98 4.66 -0.56 -6.19
C TYR A 98 4.75 0.94 -6.42
N ALA A 99 5.71 1.57 -5.76
CA ALA A 99 5.95 3.00 -5.86
C ALA A 99 7.21 3.27 -6.65
N LEU A 100 7.13 4.18 -7.61
CA LEU A 100 8.28 4.82 -8.21
C LEU A 100 8.73 5.95 -7.27
N VAL A 101 9.93 5.83 -6.72
CA VAL A 101 10.54 6.84 -5.86
C VAL A 101 11.68 7.49 -6.62
N ILE A 102 11.62 8.81 -6.72
CA ILE A 102 12.65 9.63 -7.35
C ILE A 102 13.34 10.43 -6.26
N GLU A 103 14.65 10.32 -6.19
CA GLU A 103 15.50 11.06 -5.27
C GLU A 103 16.16 12.23 -6.01
N THR A 104 15.87 13.44 -5.55
CA THR A 104 16.45 14.67 -6.05
C THR A 104 17.14 15.39 -4.91
N ALA A 105 18.41 15.80 -5.09
CA ALA A 105 19.19 16.55 -4.08
C ALA A 105 19.10 15.99 -2.63
N GLY A 106 18.98 14.65 -2.49
CA GLY A 106 18.94 13.97 -1.20
C GLY A 106 17.57 13.84 -0.54
N THR A 107 16.50 14.28 -1.19
CA THR A 107 15.13 14.08 -0.68
C THR A 107 14.38 13.10 -1.59
N PRO A 108 14.01 11.90 -1.08
CA PRO A 108 13.20 10.97 -1.84
C PRO A 108 11.75 11.43 -1.90
N ASN A 109 11.19 11.49 -3.11
CA ASN A 109 9.78 11.77 -3.35
C ASN A 109 9.12 10.59 -4.05
N THR A 110 7.94 10.19 -3.57
CA THR A 110 7.11 9.19 -4.25
C THR A 110 6.39 9.87 -5.40
N ALA A 111 6.81 9.53 -6.61
CA ALA A 111 6.28 10.16 -7.81
C ALA A 111 5.03 9.44 -8.37
N LEU A 112 4.95 8.12 -8.19
CA LEU A 112 3.88 7.29 -8.77
C LEU A 112 3.65 6.05 -7.93
N VAL A 113 2.38 5.61 -7.79
CA VAL A 113 2.01 4.34 -7.14
C VAL A 113 1.12 3.55 -8.07
N THR A 114 1.51 2.32 -8.38
CA THR A 114 0.71 1.41 -9.23
C THR A 114 0.72 -0.02 -8.66
N ASN A 115 -0.14 -0.87 -9.15
CA ASN A 115 -0.15 -2.31 -8.81
C ASN A 115 0.63 -3.16 -9.82
N ASP A 116 1.28 -2.54 -10.79
CA ASP A 116 2.05 -3.18 -11.84
C ASP A 116 3.56 -2.99 -11.59
N LEU A 117 4.23 -4.09 -11.22
CA LEU A 117 5.67 -4.09 -10.95
C LEU A 117 6.49 -3.87 -12.22
N GLU A 118 6.11 -4.56 -13.31
CA GLU A 118 6.87 -4.52 -14.56
C GLU A 118 6.88 -3.09 -15.12
N LEU A 119 5.73 -2.44 -15.06
CA LEU A 119 5.58 -1.05 -15.48
C LEU A 119 6.49 -0.10 -14.68
N VAL A 120 6.58 -0.25 -13.34
CA VAL A 120 7.46 0.61 -12.53
C VAL A 120 8.93 0.33 -12.83
N GLN A 121 9.30 -0.95 -13.03
CA GLN A 121 10.68 -1.31 -13.38
C GLN A 121 11.08 -0.78 -14.75
N ASP A 122 10.17 -0.86 -15.74
CA ASP A 122 10.37 -0.26 -17.05
C ASP A 122 10.54 1.24 -16.99
N LEU A 123 9.72 1.93 -16.19
CA LEU A 123 9.85 3.37 -15.99
C LEU A 123 11.22 3.72 -15.38
N VAL A 124 11.67 2.99 -14.36
CA VAL A 124 13.01 3.20 -13.78
C VAL A 124 14.09 3.04 -14.86
N ARG A 125 14.02 1.97 -15.67
CA ARG A 125 14.97 1.72 -16.74
C ARG A 125 15.00 2.85 -17.77
N VAL A 126 13.84 3.28 -18.25
CA VAL A 126 13.72 4.33 -19.26
C VAL A 126 14.15 5.71 -18.71
N ILE A 127 13.87 6.00 -17.43
CA ILE A 127 14.36 7.22 -16.78
C ILE A 127 15.89 7.20 -16.69
N MET A 128 16.50 6.08 -16.30
CA MET A 128 17.95 5.97 -16.21
C MET A 128 18.60 6.08 -17.60
N GLU A 129 18.01 5.45 -18.63
CA GLU A 129 18.46 5.58 -20.00
C GLU A 129 18.37 7.03 -20.50
N ALA A 130 17.30 7.75 -20.12
CA ALA A 130 17.13 9.15 -20.52
C ALA A 130 18.12 10.10 -19.82
N ILE A 131 18.64 9.74 -18.65
CA ILE A 131 19.70 10.50 -17.98
C ILE A 131 21.00 10.39 -18.79
N ASP A 132 21.32 9.19 -19.27
CA ASP A 132 22.55 8.93 -20.04
C ASP A 132 22.43 9.40 -21.50
N ASN A 133 21.21 9.36 -22.06
CA ASN A 133 20.97 9.73 -23.45
C ASN A 133 20.12 11.02 -23.56
N PRO A 134 20.72 12.19 -23.83
CA PRO A 134 19.99 13.46 -23.91
C PRO A 134 18.95 13.56 -25.03
N GLN A 135 19.00 12.67 -26.00
CA GLN A 135 18.06 12.58 -27.14
C GLN A 135 16.86 11.68 -26.83
N ALA A 136 16.90 10.94 -25.73
CA ALA A 136 15.82 10.06 -25.37
C ALA A 136 14.54 10.85 -25.09
N SER A 137 13.44 10.37 -25.66
CA SER A 137 12.10 10.87 -25.37
C SER A 137 11.15 9.68 -25.28
N PHE A 138 10.28 9.69 -24.28
CA PHE A 138 9.21 8.70 -24.17
C PHE A 138 7.94 9.34 -23.62
N HIS A 139 6.83 8.68 -23.86
CA HIS A 139 5.54 9.05 -23.28
C HIS A 139 4.74 7.78 -22.96
N GLN A 140 4.23 7.67 -21.74
CA GLN A 140 3.46 6.53 -21.28
C GLN A 140 2.36 6.98 -20.32
N GLN A 141 1.16 6.39 -20.46
CA GLN A 141 0.06 6.59 -19.51
C GLN A 141 0.06 5.51 -18.46
N VAL A 142 -0.05 5.92 -17.21
CA VAL A 142 -0.01 5.03 -16.05
C VAL A 142 -1.19 5.26 -15.14
N THR A 143 -1.81 4.18 -14.65
CA THR A 143 -2.81 4.30 -13.60
C THR A 143 -2.13 4.52 -12.25
N ASN A 144 -2.26 5.72 -11.70
CA ASN A 144 -1.73 6.11 -10.39
C ASN A 144 -2.82 5.94 -9.32
N TYR A 145 -2.48 5.27 -8.22
CA TYR A 145 -3.37 5.07 -7.08
C TYR A 145 -3.04 6.07 -5.97
N ILE A 146 -3.69 7.24 -6.03
CA ILE A 146 -3.48 8.33 -5.08
C ILE A 146 -4.21 8.01 -3.76
N GLY A 147 -3.55 8.23 -2.63
CA GLY A 147 -4.16 8.15 -1.29
C GLY A 147 -4.07 6.78 -0.61
N GLN A 148 -3.33 5.82 -1.16
CA GLN A 148 -3.15 4.50 -0.53
C GLN A 148 -1.91 4.41 0.37
N ILE A 149 -1.04 5.41 0.35
CA ILE A 149 0.13 5.45 1.25
C ILE A 149 -0.29 6.17 2.53
N GLY A 150 -1.11 5.51 3.34
CA GLY A 150 -1.46 5.94 4.68
C GLY A 150 -0.85 5.00 5.72
N ASP A 151 -1.19 5.18 7.00
CA ASP A 151 -0.65 4.45 8.16
C ASP A 151 -0.80 2.91 8.11
N ASN A 152 -1.47 2.37 7.08
CA ASN A 152 -1.75 0.95 6.93
C ASN A 152 -0.76 0.20 6.02
N PHE A 153 0.31 0.84 5.52
CA PHE A 153 1.28 0.21 4.63
C PHE A 153 2.69 0.29 5.19
N GLN A 154 3.46 -0.79 5.03
CA GLN A 154 4.91 -0.78 5.26
C GLN A 154 5.64 -0.59 3.94
N VAL A 155 6.55 0.38 3.92
CA VAL A 155 7.46 0.60 2.80
C VAL A 155 8.72 -0.20 3.05
N PHE A 156 8.98 -1.20 2.21
CA PHE A 156 10.20 -2.01 2.26
C PHE A 156 11.22 -1.41 1.29
N GLY A 157 12.18 -0.66 1.82
CA GLY A 157 13.34 -0.15 1.10
C GLY A 157 14.58 -0.22 1.99
N ARG A 158 15.77 -0.17 1.37
CA ARG A 158 17.04 -0.30 2.07
C ARG A 158 17.33 0.86 3.06
N ASP A 159 16.61 1.98 2.87
CA ASP A 159 16.68 3.16 3.73
C ASP A 159 15.28 3.46 4.29
N ASN A 160 14.89 2.66 5.27
CA ASN A 160 13.59 2.79 5.93
C ASN A 160 13.64 3.98 6.89
N VAL A 161 13.36 5.20 6.41
CA VAL A 161 13.04 6.33 7.27
C VAL A 161 11.56 6.21 7.64
N GLY A 162 11.28 5.27 8.55
CA GLY A 162 9.97 5.13 9.13
C GLY A 162 9.59 6.41 9.85
N LYS A 163 8.48 7.05 9.47
CA LYS A 163 7.82 8.02 10.36
C LYS A 163 7.50 7.31 11.66
N VAL A 164 8.25 7.64 12.70
CA VAL A 164 7.86 7.36 14.08
C VAL A 164 6.72 8.34 14.37
N GLY A 165 5.48 7.85 14.31
CA GLY A 165 4.35 8.63 14.77
C GLY A 165 4.41 8.80 16.29
N ASN A 166 4.28 10.02 16.75
CA ASN A 166 3.92 10.35 18.12
C ASN A 166 2.51 9.86 18.41
#